data_280ef9027aad587d2668d05e5c1f0b04
#
_entry.id   280ef9027aad587d2668d05e5c1f0b04
#
_cell.length_a   1.000
_cell.length_b   1.000
_cell.length_c   1.000
_cell.angle_alpha   90.00
_cell.angle_beta   90.00
_cell.angle_gamma   90.00
#
_symmetry.space_group_name_H-M   'P 1'
#
loop_
_entity.id
_entity.type
_entity.pdbx_description
1 polymer ?
#
loop_
_entity_poly.entity_id
_entity_poly.type
_entity_poly.pdbx_seq_one_letter_code
_entity_poly.pdbx_strand_id
1 'polypeptide(L)'
;MEQNRNISTTFLKGLSVLKAFDDSQRHMTIADLSRKTNLDAATTRRLLLTLVHIGYVRKTGRTFSLSPLVLVLAGSFLGANQFGRLVQPVLNRHVALIGKAIVLAIRDEERALIVAQSTLDTSNVSFGFTVGSRLPLFQTAIGRMLLACENPDVAATILASADVEKHTPQTVVDPDALRAIVRTCANDMFSVVHGEFEAGVTGVAVP
;
A
#
# COMPACT_ATOMS: atom_id res chain seq x y z
N MET A 1 -25.31 4.78 13.84
CA MET A 1 -23.91 4.29 13.96
C MET A 1 -23.62 4.13 15.45
N GLU A 2 -23.62 2.91 15.93
CA GLU A 2 -23.31 2.59 17.32
C GLU A 2 -21.80 2.88 17.54
N GLN A 3 -21.49 3.92 18.31
CA GLN A 3 -20.15 4.18 18.76
C GLN A 3 -19.70 2.99 19.61
N ASN A 4 -18.84 2.15 19.06
CA ASN A 4 -18.28 1.01 19.80
C ASN A 4 -17.51 1.58 21.00
N ARG A 5 -18.12 1.53 22.21
CA ARG A 5 -17.63 2.11 23.47
C ARG A 5 -16.25 1.60 23.89
N ASN A 6 -15.77 0.53 23.24
CA ASN A 6 -14.48 -0.10 23.54
C ASN A 6 -13.32 0.44 22.70
N ILE A 7 -13.56 1.39 21.78
CA ILE A 7 -12.52 1.94 20.90
C ILE A 7 -11.98 3.27 21.45
N SER A 8 -10.67 3.34 21.68
CA SER A 8 -10.00 4.59 22.07
C SER A 8 -9.89 5.55 20.89
N THR A 9 -10.75 6.56 20.84
CA THR A 9 -10.75 7.58 19.77
C THR A 9 -9.45 8.40 19.73
N THR A 10 -8.82 8.63 20.87
CA THR A 10 -7.52 9.32 20.94
C THR A 10 -6.42 8.49 20.30
N PHE A 11 -6.42 7.18 20.54
CA PHE A 11 -5.45 6.28 19.93
C PHE A 11 -5.65 6.17 18.41
N LEU A 12 -6.91 6.06 17.95
CA LEU A 12 -7.23 6.11 16.52
C LEU A 12 -6.69 7.37 15.85
N LYS A 13 -6.93 8.55 16.45
CA LYS A 13 -6.41 9.83 15.95
C LYS A 13 -4.87 9.84 15.94
N GLY A 14 -4.22 9.26 16.94
CA GLY A 14 -2.76 9.14 16.98
C GLY A 14 -2.21 8.28 15.84
N LEU A 15 -2.83 7.13 15.59
CA LEU A 15 -2.48 6.28 14.45
C LEU A 15 -2.78 6.94 13.11
N SER A 16 -3.88 7.71 12.97
CA SER A 16 -4.16 8.43 11.72
C SER A 16 -3.09 9.47 11.42
N VAL A 17 -2.57 10.16 12.44
CA VAL A 17 -1.45 11.11 12.28
C VAL A 17 -0.16 10.37 11.86
N LEU A 18 0.11 9.20 12.43
CA LEU A 18 1.29 8.40 12.06
C LEU A 18 1.17 7.88 10.62
N LYS A 19 -0.02 7.41 10.22
CA LYS A 19 -0.32 6.94 8.85
C LYS A 19 -0.34 8.07 7.80
N ALA A 20 -0.47 9.33 8.21
CA ALA A 20 -0.50 10.47 7.28
C ALA A 20 0.86 10.83 6.67
N PHE A 21 1.95 10.30 7.23
CA PHE A 21 3.27 10.40 6.61
C PHE A 21 3.36 9.38 5.47
N ASP A 22 3.59 9.86 4.27
CA ASP A 22 3.77 9.08 3.05
C ASP A 22 4.99 9.58 2.24
N ASP A 23 5.20 8.96 1.08
CA ASP A 23 6.36 9.24 0.21
C ASP A 23 6.25 10.61 -0.47
N SER A 24 5.05 11.19 -0.56
CA SER A 24 4.81 12.46 -1.27
C SER A 24 5.49 13.64 -0.60
N GLN A 25 5.69 13.58 0.73
CA GLN A 25 6.29 14.66 1.50
C GLN A 25 7.05 14.15 2.72
N ARG A 26 8.38 14.12 2.61
CA ARG A 26 9.29 13.65 3.68
C ARG A 26 9.19 14.44 4.98
N HIS A 27 8.94 15.74 4.91
CA HIS A 27 8.85 16.66 6.04
C HIS A 27 7.52 17.40 6.01
N MET A 28 6.71 17.25 7.04
CA MET A 28 5.38 17.83 7.12
C MET A 28 5.24 18.79 8.31
N THR A 29 4.48 19.86 8.13
CA THR A 29 4.12 20.78 9.22
C THR A 29 2.85 20.29 9.94
N ILE A 30 2.54 20.90 11.09
CA ILE A 30 1.25 20.66 11.79
C ILE A 30 0.08 20.96 10.85
N ALA A 31 0.16 22.01 10.03
CA ALA A 31 -0.91 22.40 9.11
C ALA A 31 -1.14 21.32 8.02
N ASP A 32 -0.06 20.74 7.47
CA ASP A 32 -0.15 19.68 6.48
C ASP A 32 -0.81 18.43 7.06
N LEU A 33 -0.37 18.01 8.25
CA LEU A 33 -0.92 16.84 8.94
C LEU A 33 -2.36 17.06 9.39
N SER A 34 -2.71 18.27 9.87
CA SER A 34 -4.10 18.63 10.20
C SER A 34 -5.02 18.49 9.00
N ARG A 35 -4.57 18.97 7.83
CA ARG A 35 -5.32 18.88 6.57
C ARG A 35 -5.50 17.43 6.13
N LYS A 36 -4.41 16.63 6.14
CA LYS A 36 -4.45 15.20 5.74
C LYS A 36 -5.33 14.34 6.66
N THR A 37 -5.34 14.64 7.96
CA THR A 37 -6.06 13.84 8.96
C THR A 37 -7.45 14.37 9.28
N ASN A 38 -7.80 15.55 8.78
CA ASN A 38 -9.01 16.28 9.13
C ASN A 38 -9.16 16.52 10.65
N LEU A 39 -8.03 16.72 11.35
CA LEU A 39 -7.98 17.05 12.77
C LEU A 39 -7.64 18.53 12.96
N ASP A 40 -8.10 19.13 14.05
CA ASP A 40 -7.69 20.48 14.42
C ASP A 40 -6.19 20.55 14.77
N ALA A 41 -5.60 21.76 14.64
CA ALA A 41 -4.17 21.96 14.84
C ALA A 41 -3.71 21.66 16.27
N ALA A 42 -4.55 21.91 17.28
CA ALA A 42 -4.21 21.68 18.69
C ALA A 42 -4.15 20.19 19.00
N THR A 43 -5.13 19.42 18.50
CA THR A 43 -5.15 17.97 18.60
C THR A 43 -3.97 17.35 17.83
N THR A 44 -3.74 17.75 16.58
CA THR A 44 -2.61 17.28 15.76
C THR A 44 -1.28 17.55 16.45
N ARG A 45 -1.08 18.76 16.99
CA ARG A 45 0.14 19.10 17.73
C ARG A 45 0.36 18.19 18.93
N ARG A 46 -0.68 17.95 19.74
CA ARG A 46 -0.59 17.11 20.94
C ARG A 46 -0.22 15.66 20.57
N LEU A 47 -0.86 15.11 19.55
CA LEU A 47 -0.56 13.75 19.05
C LEU A 47 0.86 13.65 18.49
N LEU A 48 1.31 14.63 17.71
CA LEU A 48 2.68 14.71 17.20
C LEU A 48 3.72 14.75 18.31
N LEU A 49 3.49 15.56 19.35
CA LEU A 49 4.41 15.62 20.48
C LEU A 49 4.47 14.29 21.25
N THR A 50 3.35 13.58 21.35
CA THR A 50 3.34 12.21 21.91
C THR A 50 4.15 11.26 21.03
N LEU A 51 3.97 11.29 19.70
CA LEU A 51 4.75 10.46 18.76
C LEU A 51 6.25 10.80 18.78
N VAL A 52 6.60 12.06 18.99
CA VAL A 52 8.00 12.49 19.19
C VAL A 52 8.54 11.94 20.52
N HIS A 53 7.75 12.04 21.60
CA HIS A 53 8.14 11.55 22.92
C HIS A 53 8.44 10.04 22.93
N ILE A 54 7.61 9.25 22.24
CA ILE A 54 7.81 7.79 22.11
C ILE A 54 8.76 7.40 20.96
N GLY A 55 9.33 8.38 20.25
CA GLY A 55 10.40 8.18 19.28
C GLY A 55 9.98 7.80 17.86
N TYR A 56 8.69 7.66 17.53
CA TYR A 56 8.23 7.32 16.18
C TYR A 56 8.30 8.48 15.18
N VAL A 57 8.29 9.72 15.68
CA VAL A 57 8.38 10.93 14.88
C VAL A 57 9.57 11.76 15.35
N ARG A 58 10.29 12.37 14.41
CA ARG A 58 11.33 13.35 14.67
C ARG A 58 10.81 14.74 14.36
N LYS A 59 11.16 15.70 15.22
CA LYS A 59 10.88 17.12 15.01
C LYS A 59 12.15 17.84 14.62
N THR A 60 12.13 18.60 13.51
CA THR A 60 13.23 19.45 13.05
C THR A 60 12.68 20.85 12.77
N GLY A 61 12.96 21.79 13.68
CA GLY A 61 12.38 23.12 13.61
C GLY A 61 10.84 23.09 13.68
N ARG A 62 10.19 23.47 12.58
CA ARG A 62 8.72 23.48 12.46
C ARG A 62 8.15 22.26 11.74
N THR A 63 9.00 21.34 11.28
CA THR A 63 8.57 20.16 10.52
C THR A 63 8.76 18.87 11.31
N PHE A 64 8.03 17.85 10.88
CA PHE A 64 8.01 16.51 11.47
C PHE A 64 8.27 15.49 10.36
N SER A 65 8.92 14.39 10.71
CA SER A 65 9.18 13.25 9.80
C SER A 65 9.12 11.94 10.59
N LEU A 66 8.87 10.82 9.91
CA LEU A 66 9.00 9.50 10.54
C LEU A 66 10.43 9.27 11.03
N SER A 67 10.57 8.59 12.14
CA SER A 67 11.86 8.09 12.61
C SER A 67 12.08 6.65 12.10
N PRO A 68 13.35 6.16 12.07
CA PRO A 68 13.63 4.77 11.75
C PRO A 68 12.98 3.74 12.69
N LEU A 69 12.47 4.16 13.83
CA LEU A 69 11.82 3.26 14.81
C LEU A 69 10.57 2.58 14.22
N VAL A 70 9.92 3.16 13.19
CA VAL A 70 8.81 2.52 12.47
C VAL A 70 9.22 1.21 11.82
N LEU A 71 10.51 1.06 11.43
CA LEU A 71 11.04 -0.15 10.83
C LEU A 71 11.07 -1.33 11.81
N VAL A 72 11.10 -1.08 13.12
CA VAL A 72 11.04 -2.14 14.14
C VAL A 72 9.69 -2.87 14.08
N LEU A 73 8.60 -2.14 13.89
CA LEU A 73 7.26 -2.74 13.71
C LEU A 73 7.16 -3.55 12.43
N ALA A 74 7.65 -2.99 11.31
CA ALA A 74 7.70 -3.70 10.03
C ALA A 74 8.59 -4.94 10.11
N GLY A 75 9.77 -4.84 10.74
CA GLY A 75 10.69 -5.96 10.94
C GLY A 75 10.07 -7.07 11.80
N SER A 76 9.32 -6.72 12.84
CA SER A 76 8.61 -7.70 13.68
C SER A 76 7.55 -8.46 12.89
N PHE A 77 6.78 -7.77 12.03
CA PHE A 77 5.81 -8.41 11.14
C PHE A 77 6.49 -9.36 10.14
N LEU A 78 7.52 -8.88 9.44
CA LEU A 78 8.24 -9.68 8.44
C LEU A 78 8.95 -10.88 9.06
N GLY A 79 9.50 -10.73 10.26
CA GLY A 79 10.15 -11.80 11.02
C GLY A 79 9.16 -12.88 11.49
N ALA A 80 8.04 -12.46 12.09
CA ALA A 80 7.00 -13.38 12.54
C ALA A 80 6.40 -14.21 11.40
N ASN A 81 6.24 -13.63 10.22
CA ASN A 81 5.70 -14.31 9.03
C ASN A 81 6.78 -15.00 8.18
N GLN A 82 8.01 -15.04 8.63
CA GLN A 82 9.14 -15.70 7.97
C GLN A 82 9.40 -15.27 6.51
N PHE A 83 8.96 -14.08 6.10
CA PHE A 83 9.10 -13.60 4.73
C PHE A 83 10.55 -13.62 4.25
N GLY A 84 11.50 -13.17 5.06
CA GLY A 84 12.92 -13.19 4.72
C GLY A 84 13.49 -14.60 4.54
N ARG A 85 12.95 -15.59 5.27
CA ARG A 85 13.48 -16.96 5.27
C ARG A 85 12.83 -17.85 4.20
N LEU A 86 11.52 -17.72 3.98
CA LEU A 86 10.78 -18.59 3.07
C LEU A 86 10.54 -17.93 1.70
N VAL A 87 10.18 -16.68 1.68
CA VAL A 87 9.76 -15.98 0.45
C VAL A 87 10.94 -15.41 -0.31
N GLN A 88 11.88 -14.74 0.37
CA GLN A 88 12.99 -14.06 -0.28
C GLN A 88 13.86 -14.97 -1.17
N PRO A 89 14.25 -16.21 -0.75
CA PRO A 89 15.01 -17.11 -1.62
C PRO A 89 14.24 -17.52 -2.87
N VAL A 90 12.91 -17.68 -2.78
CA VAL A 90 12.04 -18.02 -3.91
C VAL A 90 12.03 -16.85 -4.90
N LEU A 91 11.76 -15.64 -4.44
CA LEU A 91 11.77 -14.46 -5.31
C LEU A 91 13.12 -14.27 -6.00
N ASN A 92 14.22 -14.38 -5.25
CA ASN A 92 15.59 -14.20 -5.79
C ASN A 92 15.97 -15.27 -6.80
N ARG A 93 15.50 -16.51 -6.64
CA ARG A 93 15.71 -17.57 -7.64
C ARG A 93 15.00 -17.26 -8.95
N HIS A 94 13.73 -16.85 -8.87
CA HIS A 94 12.92 -16.62 -10.06
C HIS A 94 13.30 -15.33 -10.79
N VAL A 95 13.72 -14.30 -10.07
CA VAL A 95 14.19 -13.06 -10.70
C VAL A 95 15.40 -13.29 -11.59
N ALA A 96 16.30 -14.20 -11.20
CA ALA A 96 17.46 -14.56 -12.01
C ALA A 96 17.06 -15.24 -13.34
N LEU A 97 15.93 -15.94 -13.37
CA LEU A 97 15.39 -16.60 -14.58
C LEU A 97 14.60 -15.62 -15.46
N ILE A 98 13.81 -14.75 -14.84
CA ILE A 98 12.87 -13.87 -15.55
C ILE A 98 13.53 -12.55 -15.98
N GLY A 99 14.59 -12.12 -15.27
CA GLY A 99 15.26 -10.84 -15.54
C GLY A 99 14.40 -9.61 -15.23
N LYS A 100 13.33 -9.75 -14.45
CA LYS A 100 12.40 -8.68 -14.05
C LYS A 100 12.15 -8.73 -12.56
N ALA A 101 11.93 -7.55 -11.95
CA ALA A 101 11.60 -7.45 -10.54
C ALA A 101 10.32 -8.22 -10.23
N ILE A 102 10.34 -8.98 -9.14
CA ILE A 102 9.20 -9.74 -8.63
C ILE A 102 8.88 -9.20 -7.25
N VAL A 103 7.62 -8.95 -7.00
CA VAL A 103 7.11 -8.52 -5.70
C VAL A 103 6.03 -9.48 -5.21
N LEU A 104 5.92 -9.64 -3.90
CA LEU A 104 4.79 -10.29 -3.25
C LEU A 104 3.95 -9.21 -2.57
N ALA A 105 2.65 -9.27 -2.78
CA ALA A 105 1.71 -8.36 -2.15
C ALA A 105 0.55 -9.12 -1.50
N ILE A 106 -0.03 -8.50 -0.48
CA ILE A 106 -1.26 -8.95 0.16
C ILE A 106 -2.30 -7.84 0.04
N ARG A 107 -3.59 -8.19 0.15
CA ARG A 107 -4.64 -7.17 0.21
C ARG A 107 -4.68 -6.53 1.61
N ASP A 108 -4.70 -5.22 1.64
CA ASP A 108 -4.88 -4.38 2.82
C ASP A 108 -6.03 -3.40 2.54
N GLU A 109 -7.23 -3.75 2.99
CA GLU A 109 -8.47 -3.02 2.70
C GLU A 109 -8.69 -2.87 1.17
N GLU A 110 -8.64 -1.65 0.65
CA GLU A 110 -8.81 -1.29 -0.76
C GLU A 110 -7.48 -1.08 -1.50
N ARG A 111 -6.38 -1.61 -0.97
CA ARG A 111 -5.04 -1.47 -1.54
C ARG A 111 -4.32 -2.82 -1.58
N ALA A 112 -3.35 -2.94 -2.47
CA ALA A 112 -2.36 -4.00 -2.45
C ALA A 112 -1.12 -3.51 -1.70
N LEU A 113 -0.74 -4.19 -0.62
CA LEU A 113 0.45 -3.88 0.19
C LEU A 113 1.59 -4.80 -0.22
N ILE A 114 2.71 -4.24 -0.68
CA ILE A 114 3.91 -5.01 -0.99
C ILE A 114 4.58 -5.44 0.32
N VAL A 115 4.76 -6.74 0.50
CA VAL A 115 5.34 -7.34 1.71
C VAL A 115 6.69 -8.01 1.48
N ALA A 116 7.05 -8.30 0.22
CA ALA A 116 8.38 -8.76 -0.14
C ALA A 116 8.72 -8.33 -1.57
N GLN A 117 10.02 -8.23 -1.87
CA GLN A 117 10.53 -7.85 -3.18
C GLN A 117 11.83 -8.59 -3.47
N SER A 118 12.00 -9.05 -4.70
CA SER A 118 13.26 -9.64 -5.15
C SER A 118 14.38 -8.61 -5.16
N THR A 119 15.60 -9.05 -4.81
CA THR A 119 16.80 -8.25 -5.02
C THR A 119 17.33 -8.50 -6.44
N LEU A 120 17.10 -7.53 -7.32
CA LEU A 120 17.78 -7.48 -8.62
C LEU A 120 18.96 -6.53 -8.52
N ASP A 121 20.03 -6.86 -9.24
CA ASP A 121 21.09 -5.91 -9.55
C ASP A 121 20.52 -4.85 -10.51
N THR A 122 20.37 -3.62 -10.04
CA THR A 122 19.44 -2.63 -10.57
C THR A 122 20.10 -1.72 -11.60
N SER A 123 20.52 -2.27 -12.71
CA SER A 123 20.71 -1.46 -13.92
C SER A 123 19.38 -1.11 -14.64
N ASN A 124 18.26 -1.74 -14.23
CA ASN A 124 16.93 -1.47 -14.74
C ASN A 124 16.09 -0.76 -13.66
N VAL A 125 15.52 0.37 -14.04
CA VAL A 125 14.65 1.23 -13.23
C VAL A 125 13.62 0.37 -12.47
N SER A 126 13.83 0.25 -11.16
CA SER A 126 12.76 -0.19 -10.25
C SER A 126 11.74 0.96 -10.20
N PHE A 127 10.48 0.68 -10.47
CA PHE A 127 9.40 1.68 -10.46
C PHE A 127 9.12 2.31 -9.09
N GLY A 128 10.11 2.43 -8.21
CA GLY A 128 9.96 3.07 -6.91
C GLY A 128 9.12 2.29 -5.89
N PHE A 129 8.58 1.12 -6.27
CA PHE A 129 7.80 0.31 -5.35
C PHE A 129 8.74 -0.50 -4.44
N THR A 130 8.54 -0.36 -3.14
CA THR A 130 9.32 -1.06 -2.12
C THR A 130 8.40 -1.79 -1.16
N VAL A 131 8.97 -2.63 -0.31
CA VAL A 131 8.22 -3.22 0.81
C VAL A 131 7.57 -2.11 1.64
N GLY A 132 6.27 -2.20 1.87
CA GLY A 132 5.45 -1.17 2.50
C GLY A 132 4.69 -0.26 1.52
N SER A 133 5.01 -0.27 0.22
CA SER A 133 4.24 0.47 -0.78
C SER A 133 2.82 -0.07 -0.91
N ARG A 134 1.84 0.84 -1.04
CA ARG A 134 0.42 0.54 -1.21
C ARG A 134 -0.02 0.91 -2.62
N LEU A 135 -0.41 -0.07 -3.40
CA LEU A 135 -0.84 0.09 -4.79
C LEU A 135 -2.37 0.03 -4.90
N PRO A 136 -2.98 0.73 -5.88
CA PRO A 136 -4.42 0.63 -6.10
C PRO A 136 -4.81 -0.76 -6.63
N LEU A 137 -5.99 -1.25 -6.22
CA LEU A 137 -6.48 -2.58 -6.62
C LEU A 137 -6.91 -2.63 -8.08
N PHE A 138 -7.50 -1.56 -8.59
CA PHE A 138 -8.19 -1.62 -9.89
C PHE A 138 -7.25 -1.36 -11.08
N GLN A 139 -6.21 -0.56 -10.88
CA GLN A 139 -5.32 -0.09 -11.95
C GLN A 139 -4.02 -0.90 -12.06
N THR A 140 -3.84 -1.93 -11.20
CA THR A 140 -2.63 -2.76 -11.18
C THR A 140 -2.94 -4.24 -11.39
N ALA A 141 -2.03 -4.97 -12.03
CA ALA A 141 -2.18 -6.42 -12.21
C ALA A 141 -2.25 -7.15 -10.85
N ILE A 142 -1.41 -6.73 -9.90
CA ILE A 142 -1.39 -7.25 -8.52
C ILE A 142 -2.76 -7.08 -7.87
N GLY A 143 -3.33 -5.87 -7.93
CA GLY A 143 -4.61 -5.58 -7.30
C GLY A 143 -5.76 -6.38 -7.91
N ARG A 144 -5.81 -6.49 -9.24
CA ARG A 144 -6.82 -7.30 -9.94
C ARG A 144 -6.69 -8.79 -9.60
N MET A 145 -5.46 -9.30 -9.47
CA MET A 145 -5.24 -10.70 -9.09
C MET A 145 -5.66 -10.96 -7.64
N LEU A 146 -5.36 -10.04 -6.71
CA LEU A 146 -5.82 -10.12 -5.33
C LEU A 146 -7.35 -10.13 -5.23
N LEU A 147 -8.03 -9.30 -6.02
CA LEU A 147 -9.50 -9.33 -6.10
C LEU A 147 -10.03 -10.62 -6.72
N ALA A 148 -9.34 -11.16 -7.72
CA ALA A 148 -9.70 -12.41 -8.38
C ALA A 148 -9.58 -13.63 -7.47
N CYS A 149 -8.65 -13.58 -6.50
CA CYS A 149 -8.43 -14.63 -5.49
C CYS A 149 -9.28 -14.43 -4.21
N GLU A 150 -10.00 -13.32 -4.08
CA GLU A 150 -10.81 -13.02 -2.91
C GLU A 150 -12.14 -13.80 -2.94
N ASN A 151 -12.81 -13.89 -1.79
CA ASN A 151 -14.19 -14.36 -1.76
C ASN A 151 -15.05 -13.53 -2.72
N PRO A 152 -15.86 -14.15 -3.61
CA PRO A 152 -16.64 -13.45 -4.63
C PRO A 152 -17.55 -12.33 -4.08
N ASP A 153 -18.16 -12.52 -2.92
CA ASP A 153 -19.05 -11.53 -2.30
C ASP A 153 -18.25 -10.32 -1.79
N VAL A 154 -17.06 -10.57 -1.25
CA VAL A 154 -16.14 -9.51 -0.80
C VAL A 154 -15.62 -8.73 -2.00
N ALA A 155 -15.17 -9.42 -3.05
CA ALA A 155 -14.72 -8.79 -4.29
C ALA A 155 -15.82 -7.95 -4.94
N ALA A 156 -17.05 -8.47 -4.98
CA ALA A 156 -18.21 -7.75 -5.51
C ALA A 156 -18.52 -6.48 -4.70
N THR A 157 -18.41 -6.54 -3.37
CA THR A 157 -18.62 -5.38 -2.49
C THR A 157 -17.58 -4.30 -2.75
N ILE A 158 -16.29 -4.68 -2.85
CA ILE A 158 -15.19 -3.75 -3.15
C ILE A 158 -15.38 -3.11 -4.53
N LEU A 159 -15.73 -3.91 -5.54
CA LEU A 159 -15.96 -3.42 -6.90
C LEU A 159 -17.20 -2.52 -7.00
N ALA A 160 -18.22 -2.73 -6.16
CA ALA A 160 -19.41 -1.89 -6.13
C ALA A 160 -19.18 -0.52 -5.50
N SER A 161 -18.25 -0.43 -4.55
CA SER A 161 -17.85 0.82 -3.89
C SER A 161 -16.65 1.52 -4.55
N ALA A 162 -16.18 1.00 -5.71
CA ALA A 162 -14.96 1.47 -6.35
C ALA A 162 -15.08 2.92 -6.82
N ASP A 163 -14.29 3.80 -6.23
CA ASP A 163 -13.99 5.13 -6.78
C ASP A 163 -12.64 5.05 -7.50
N VAL A 164 -12.71 4.85 -8.82
CA VAL A 164 -11.52 4.54 -9.62
C VAL A 164 -10.88 5.82 -10.14
N GLU A 165 -9.78 6.21 -9.51
CA GLU A 165 -8.97 7.33 -9.98
C GLU A 165 -8.33 7.01 -11.34
N LYS A 166 -8.46 7.95 -12.28
CA LYS A 166 -7.85 7.83 -13.60
C LYS A 166 -6.41 8.33 -13.57
N HIS A 167 -5.44 7.42 -13.61
CA HIS A 167 -4.01 7.74 -13.59
C HIS A 167 -3.44 8.02 -14.99
N THR A 168 -3.95 7.32 -16.01
CA THR A 168 -3.50 7.46 -17.40
C THR A 168 -4.69 7.44 -18.36
N PRO A 169 -4.51 7.78 -19.64
CA PRO A 169 -5.56 7.62 -20.65
C PRO A 169 -6.06 6.16 -20.79
N GLN A 170 -5.21 5.17 -20.47
CA GLN A 170 -5.51 3.75 -20.56
C GLN A 170 -6.24 3.19 -19.34
N THR A 171 -6.32 3.95 -18.23
CA THR A 171 -6.99 3.49 -17.00
C THR A 171 -8.44 3.13 -17.27
N VAL A 172 -8.80 1.87 -16.99
CA VAL A 172 -10.18 1.39 -17.01
C VAL A 172 -10.88 1.90 -15.75
N VAL A 173 -11.90 2.73 -15.94
CA VAL A 173 -12.68 3.33 -14.83
C VAL A 173 -14.11 2.79 -14.76
N ASP A 174 -14.59 2.12 -15.80
CA ASP A 174 -15.94 1.55 -15.83
C ASP A 174 -16.05 0.35 -14.88
N PRO A 175 -16.98 0.39 -13.90
CA PRO A 175 -17.12 -0.69 -12.91
C PRO A 175 -17.52 -2.03 -13.53
N ASP A 176 -18.33 -2.03 -14.60
CA ASP A 176 -18.76 -3.27 -15.24
C ASP A 176 -17.61 -3.93 -16.01
N ALA A 177 -16.80 -3.12 -16.70
CA ALA A 177 -15.59 -3.59 -17.34
C ALA A 177 -14.58 -4.16 -16.30
N LEU A 178 -14.40 -3.49 -15.16
CA LEU A 178 -13.54 -3.97 -14.08
C LEU A 178 -14.03 -5.31 -13.51
N ARG A 179 -15.35 -5.49 -13.30
CA ARG A 179 -15.92 -6.77 -12.86
C ARG A 179 -15.66 -7.88 -13.88
N ALA A 180 -15.82 -7.59 -15.17
CA ALA A 180 -15.54 -8.57 -16.23
C ALA A 180 -14.04 -8.97 -16.23
N ILE A 181 -13.14 -7.99 -16.13
CA ILE A 181 -11.69 -8.22 -16.09
C ILE A 181 -11.31 -9.08 -14.86
N VAL A 182 -11.79 -8.73 -13.66
CA VAL A 182 -11.48 -9.51 -12.44
C VAL A 182 -11.99 -10.95 -12.55
N ARG A 183 -13.17 -11.17 -13.15
CA ARG A 183 -13.68 -12.52 -13.42
C ARG A 183 -12.79 -13.28 -14.40
N THR A 184 -12.32 -12.65 -15.45
CA THR A 184 -11.36 -13.25 -16.39
C THR A 184 -10.05 -13.62 -15.67
N CYS A 185 -9.51 -12.72 -14.86
CA CYS A 185 -8.31 -13.01 -14.04
C CYS A 185 -8.51 -14.22 -13.12
N ALA A 186 -9.70 -14.38 -12.53
CA ALA A 186 -10.00 -15.54 -11.68
C ALA A 186 -10.02 -16.86 -12.48
N ASN A 187 -10.57 -16.84 -13.69
CA ASN A 187 -10.60 -18.04 -14.55
C ASN A 187 -9.22 -18.39 -15.08
N ASP A 188 -8.46 -17.41 -15.53
CA ASP A 188 -7.17 -17.60 -16.20
C ASP A 188 -6.01 -17.77 -15.22
N MET A 189 -6.21 -17.45 -13.92
CA MET A 189 -5.21 -17.48 -12.85
C MET A 189 -3.99 -16.59 -13.14
N PHE A 190 -4.18 -15.54 -13.90
CA PHE A 190 -3.20 -14.45 -14.06
C PHE A 190 -3.90 -13.13 -14.42
N SER A 191 -3.19 -12.05 -14.21
CA SER A 191 -3.61 -10.70 -14.59
C SER A 191 -2.49 -9.99 -15.33
N VAL A 192 -2.85 -9.27 -16.39
CA VAL A 192 -1.94 -8.37 -17.11
C VAL A 192 -2.58 -6.99 -17.18
N VAL A 193 -1.81 -5.97 -16.83
CA VAL A 193 -2.21 -4.56 -16.92
C VAL A 193 -1.14 -3.81 -17.67
N HIS A 194 -1.54 -3.07 -18.68
CA HIS A 194 -0.62 -2.29 -19.52
C HIS A 194 -0.94 -0.81 -19.44
N GLY A 195 -0.02 -0.03 -18.89
CA GLY A 195 -0.08 1.44 -18.90
C GLY A 195 -1.22 2.08 -18.12
N GLU A 196 -1.98 1.35 -17.26
CA GLU A 196 -3.17 1.89 -16.60
C GLU A 196 -2.84 2.66 -15.31
N PHE A 197 -1.83 2.23 -14.56
CA PHE A 197 -1.36 2.93 -13.36
C PHE A 197 -0.23 3.89 -13.69
N GLU A 198 0.71 3.45 -14.53
CA GLU A 198 1.84 4.25 -14.98
C GLU A 198 2.06 4.01 -16.48
N ALA A 199 2.15 5.09 -17.24
CA ALA A 199 2.28 5.01 -18.71
C ALA A 199 3.55 4.25 -19.11
N GLY A 200 3.41 3.31 -20.05
CA GLY A 200 4.52 2.49 -20.54
C GLY A 200 4.93 1.33 -19.63
N VAL A 201 4.29 1.17 -18.48
CA VAL A 201 4.55 0.05 -17.55
C VAL A 201 3.58 -1.08 -17.79
N THR A 202 4.10 -2.30 -17.89
CA THR A 202 3.29 -3.52 -17.92
C THR A 202 3.54 -4.32 -16.64
N GLY A 203 2.47 -4.57 -15.90
CA GLY A 203 2.44 -5.46 -14.75
C GLY A 203 1.85 -6.81 -15.13
N VAL A 204 2.42 -7.89 -14.59
CA VAL A 204 1.87 -9.24 -14.63
C VAL A 204 1.78 -9.76 -13.22
N ALA A 205 0.66 -10.38 -12.86
CA ALA A 205 0.46 -10.98 -11.55
C ALA A 205 -0.13 -12.38 -11.67
N VAL A 206 0.28 -13.25 -10.76
CA VAL A 206 -0.24 -14.60 -10.53
C VAL A 206 -0.60 -14.74 -9.05
N PRO A 207 -1.44 -15.72 -8.66
CA PRO A 207 -1.80 -15.99 -7.27
C PRO A 207 -0.62 -16.29 -6.38
#